data_e2c34cd32660891d6ebc27282d8481c6
#
_entry.id   e2c34cd32660891d6ebc27282d8481c6
#
_cell.length_a   1.000
_cell.length_b   1.000
_cell.length_c   1.000
_cell.angle_alpha   90.00
_cell.angle_beta   90.00
_cell.angle_gamma   90.00
#
_symmetry.space_group_name_H-M   'P 1'
#
loop_
_entity.id
_entity.type
_entity.pdbx_description
1 polymer ?
#
loop_
_entity_poly.entity_id
_entity_poly.type
_entity_poly.pdbx_seq_one_letter_code
_entity_poly.pdbx_strand_id
1 'polypeptide(L)'
;MGFDLFDFFINNPLTNALLLLYGLLGRNFVLAILVLTVIIKLITLPLTFRQQVSSMKMAAMQPKIKELQEKYKSEPQKLMEEQRKLGFSPLSGCLPLLIQFPVLIGLYNAITRSLAVTPMSLLDLGKHVYSFLPNISSLMPIDSKFLIWDLGQPDTAYLIPFLPIGIIPILVILTTYLSNRLMTPPSTDPQSAQMNQTMQWMMPIMFGMFMFTAPVGLGFYWLVSNLMGVGQYYLLKPRIDHAKRQYALPNAGGTAAVSNSV
;
A
#
# COMPACT_ATOMS: atom_id res chain seq x y z
N MET A 1 10.09 -30.38 -0.30
CA MET A 1 9.29 -29.45 -1.11
C MET A 1 8.14 -28.98 -0.23
N GLY A 2 8.33 -27.89 0.51
CA GLY A 2 7.24 -27.24 1.23
C GLY A 2 6.36 -26.50 0.21
N PHE A 3 5.08 -26.73 0.25
CA PHE A 3 4.10 -25.97 -0.54
C PHE A 3 4.12 -24.55 0.06
N ASP A 4 4.81 -23.63 -0.59
CA ASP A 4 4.83 -22.24 -0.15
C ASP A 4 3.53 -21.59 -0.59
N LEU A 5 2.58 -21.49 0.35
CA LEU A 5 1.28 -20.87 0.13
C LEU A 5 1.42 -19.44 -0.40
N PHE A 6 2.46 -18.73 0.03
CA PHE A 6 2.72 -17.38 -0.42
C PHE A 6 3.14 -17.35 -1.89
N ASP A 7 4.00 -18.28 -2.31
CA ASP A 7 4.36 -18.43 -3.72
C ASP A 7 3.13 -18.77 -4.58
N PHE A 8 2.30 -19.69 -4.13
CA PHE A 8 1.12 -20.13 -4.88
C PHE A 8 0.07 -19.03 -5.05
N PHE A 9 -0.27 -18.30 -3.97
CA PHE A 9 -1.35 -17.31 -4.01
C PHE A 9 -0.92 -15.91 -4.42
N ILE A 10 0.36 -15.54 -4.27
CA ILE A 10 0.82 -14.17 -4.45
C ILE A 10 1.95 -14.08 -5.47
N ASN A 11 3.09 -14.73 -5.23
CA ASN A 11 4.26 -14.52 -6.09
C ASN A 11 4.02 -15.06 -7.52
N ASN A 12 3.51 -16.29 -7.68
CA ASN A 12 3.29 -16.88 -8.98
C ASN A 12 2.23 -16.14 -9.79
N PRO A 13 1.03 -15.80 -9.25
CA PRO A 13 0.07 -14.99 -9.99
C PRO A 13 0.60 -13.64 -10.42
N LEU A 14 1.34 -12.92 -9.55
CA LEU A 14 1.90 -11.62 -9.88
C LEU A 14 3.01 -11.72 -10.94
N THR A 15 3.89 -12.71 -10.82
CA THR A 15 4.96 -12.95 -11.82
C THR A 15 4.36 -13.28 -13.19
N ASN A 16 3.38 -14.19 -13.24
CA ASN A 16 2.74 -14.58 -14.49
C ASN A 16 1.92 -13.43 -15.11
N ALA A 17 1.21 -12.64 -14.29
CA ALA A 17 0.51 -11.46 -14.77
C ALA A 17 1.48 -10.40 -15.33
N LEU A 18 2.62 -10.18 -14.67
CA LEU A 18 3.64 -9.25 -15.13
C LEU A 18 4.25 -9.68 -16.47
N LEU A 19 4.58 -10.97 -16.62
CA LEU A 19 5.11 -11.55 -17.86
C LEU A 19 4.09 -11.50 -19.00
N LEU A 20 2.82 -11.81 -18.70
CA LEU A 20 1.74 -11.70 -19.67
C LEU A 20 1.59 -10.25 -20.18
N LEU A 21 1.53 -9.30 -19.27
CA LEU A 21 1.44 -7.88 -19.62
C LEU A 21 2.66 -7.40 -20.40
N TYR A 22 3.85 -7.84 -20.02
CA TYR A 22 5.07 -7.55 -20.77
C TYR A 22 4.98 -8.01 -22.24
N GLY A 23 4.50 -9.25 -22.47
CA GLY A 23 4.28 -9.76 -23.80
C GLY A 23 3.22 -9.00 -24.59
N LEU A 24 2.11 -8.59 -23.95
CA LEU A 24 0.98 -7.88 -24.58
C LEU A 24 1.29 -6.39 -24.85
N LEU A 25 2.13 -5.76 -24.03
CA LEU A 25 2.43 -4.33 -24.10
C LEU A 25 3.71 -4.00 -24.90
N GLY A 26 4.02 -4.80 -25.92
CA GLY A 26 5.13 -4.53 -26.82
C GLY A 26 6.50 -4.66 -26.17
N ARG A 27 6.63 -5.55 -25.18
CA ARG A 27 7.87 -5.79 -24.41
C ARG A 27 8.37 -4.57 -23.63
N ASN A 28 7.45 -3.73 -23.17
CA ASN A 28 7.78 -2.60 -22.31
C ASN A 28 7.51 -2.98 -20.83
N PHE A 29 8.60 -3.22 -20.09
CA PHE A 29 8.49 -3.71 -18.70
C PHE A 29 7.92 -2.66 -17.74
N VAL A 30 8.21 -1.37 -17.96
CA VAL A 30 7.61 -0.29 -17.18
C VAL A 30 6.09 -0.25 -17.37
N LEU A 31 5.64 -0.30 -18.62
CA LEU A 31 4.20 -0.35 -18.91
C LEU A 31 3.54 -1.57 -18.26
N ALA A 32 4.19 -2.73 -18.25
CA ALA A 32 3.69 -3.91 -17.59
C ALA A 32 3.52 -3.69 -16.07
N ILE A 33 4.52 -3.09 -15.40
CA ILE A 33 4.43 -2.73 -13.97
C ILE A 33 3.30 -1.73 -13.74
N LEU A 34 3.19 -0.68 -14.56
CA LEU A 34 2.17 0.36 -14.42
C LEU A 34 0.77 -0.22 -14.55
N VAL A 35 0.52 -1.00 -15.60
CA VAL A 35 -0.79 -1.62 -15.86
C VAL A 35 -1.12 -2.63 -14.75
N LEU A 36 -0.16 -3.46 -14.33
CA LEU A 36 -0.35 -4.38 -13.21
C LEU A 36 -0.71 -3.62 -11.92
N THR A 37 -0.04 -2.50 -11.65
CA THR A 37 -0.35 -1.64 -10.51
C THR A 37 -1.80 -1.14 -10.56
N VAL A 38 -2.24 -0.67 -11.71
CA VAL A 38 -3.63 -0.21 -11.91
C VAL A 38 -4.62 -1.34 -11.66
N ILE A 39 -4.37 -2.53 -12.20
CA ILE A 39 -5.22 -3.72 -11.99
C ILE A 39 -5.31 -4.06 -10.49
N ILE A 40 -4.18 -4.15 -9.79
CA ILE A 40 -4.15 -4.43 -8.35
C ILE A 40 -4.95 -3.37 -7.57
N LYS A 41 -4.77 -2.09 -7.90
CA LYS A 41 -5.48 -0.98 -7.25
C LYS A 41 -6.99 -1.02 -7.50
N LEU A 42 -7.42 -1.40 -8.70
CA LEU A 42 -8.84 -1.56 -9.00
C LEU A 42 -9.45 -2.75 -8.23
N ILE A 43 -8.75 -3.87 -8.14
CA ILE A 43 -9.19 -5.04 -7.37
C ILE A 43 -9.29 -4.69 -5.87
N THR A 44 -8.32 -3.96 -5.36
CA THR A 44 -8.27 -3.57 -3.93
C THR A 44 -9.12 -2.34 -3.59
N LEU A 45 -9.68 -1.64 -4.58
CA LEU A 45 -10.46 -0.41 -4.41
C LEU A 45 -11.60 -0.55 -3.37
N PRO A 46 -12.49 -1.58 -3.44
CA PRO A 46 -13.60 -1.71 -2.49
C PRO A 46 -13.09 -1.90 -1.05
N LEU A 47 -11.99 -2.61 -0.89
CA LEU A 47 -11.38 -2.84 0.42
C LEU A 47 -10.73 -1.57 0.96
N THR A 48 -9.98 -0.86 0.13
CA THR A 48 -9.36 0.43 0.48
C THR A 48 -10.41 1.47 0.87
N PHE A 49 -11.54 1.49 0.18
CA PHE A 49 -12.66 2.37 0.52
C PHE A 49 -13.22 2.08 1.92
N ARG A 50 -13.50 0.80 2.22
CA ARG A 50 -13.98 0.39 3.55
C ARG A 50 -12.98 0.76 4.65
N GLN A 51 -11.69 0.61 4.40
CA GLN A 51 -10.61 1.02 5.32
C GLN A 51 -10.61 2.53 5.57
N GLN A 52 -10.71 3.35 4.51
CA GLN A 52 -10.77 4.81 4.65
C GLN A 52 -11.98 5.25 5.47
N VAL A 53 -13.16 4.70 5.18
CA VAL A 53 -14.37 4.98 5.98
C VAL A 53 -14.19 4.57 7.43
N SER A 54 -13.60 3.40 7.71
CA SER A 54 -13.30 2.94 9.06
C SER A 54 -12.35 3.89 9.80
N SER A 55 -11.28 4.33 9.15
CA SER A 55 -10.33 5.32 9.72
C SER A 55 -11.01 6.64 10.05
N MET A 56 -11.94 7.11 9.21
CA MET A 56 -12.70 8.33 9.46
C MET A 56 -13.67 8.18 10.64
N LYS A 57 -14.33 7.00 10.77
CA LYS A 57 -15.16 6.70 11.95
C LYS A 57 -14.34 6.77 13.22
N MET A 58 -13.17 6.16 13.22
CA MET A 58 -12.27 6.19 14.37
C MET A 58 -11.83 7.60 14.75
N ALA A 59 -11.50 8.43 13.77
CA ALA A 59 -11.16 9.82 14.02
C ALA A 59 -12.33 10.61 14.61
N ALA A 60 -13.56 10.40 14.14
CA ALA A 60 -14.76 11.03 14.70
C ALA A 60 -15.07 10.57 16.13
N MET A 61 -14.63 9.39 16.52
CA MET A 61 -14.83 8.82 17.88
C MET A 61 -13.75 9.22 18.88
N GLN A 62 -12.65 9.84 18.43
CA GLN A 62 -11.54 10.25 19.31
C GLN A 62 -11.96 11.04 20.55
N PRO A 63 -12.85 12.06 20.49
CA PRO A 63 -13.27 12.77 21.69
C PRO A 63 -13.91 11.86 22.74
N LYS A 64 -14.76 10.90 22.31
CA LYS A 64 -15.35 9.91 23.22
C LYS A 64 -14.31 8.96 23.83
N ILE A 65 -13.31 8.59 23.04
CA ILE A 65 -12.21 7.74 23.51
C ILE A 65 -11.41 8.49 24.58
N LYS A 66 -11.19 9.79 24.41
CA LYS A 66 -10.51 10.63 25.39
C LYS A 66 -11.28 10.72 26.71
N GLU A 67 -12.59 10.95 26.66
CA GLU A 67 -13.47 10.91 27.85
C GLU A 67 -13.36 9.56 28.59
N LEU A 68 -13.34 8.44 27.86
CA LEU A 68 -13.16 7.11 28.44
C LEU A 68 -11.76 6.93 29.05
N GLN A 69 -10.71 7.45 28.42
CA GLN A 69 -9.34 7.41 28.93
C GLN A 69 -9.21 8.19 30.23
N GLU A 70 -9.85 9.35 30.33
CA GLU A 70 -9.87 10.15 31.55
C GLU A 70 -10.69 9.45 32.65
N LYS A 71 -11.84 8.87 32.30
CA LYS A 71 -12.73 8.20 33.25
C LYS A 71 -12.15 6.91 33.82
N TYR A 72 -11.46 6.12 32.99
CA TYR A 72 -10.93 4.81 33.37
C TYR A 72 -9.39 4.78 33.45
N LYS A 73 -8.77 5.93 33.79
CA LYS A 73 -7.31 6.09 33.83
C LYS A 73 -6.61 5.06 34.73
N SER A 74 -7.27 4.61 35.80
CA SER A 74 -6.76 3.63 36.76
C SER A 74 -7.17 2.18 36.44
N GLU A 75 -8.01 1.97 35.43
CA GLU A 75 -8.61 0.67 35.13
C GLU A 75 -8.46 0.29 33.65
N PRO A 76 -7.24 -0.10 33.21
CA PRO A 76 -6.94 -0.32 31.79
C PRO A 76 -7.80 -1.44 31.17
N GLN A 77 -8.23 -2.43 31.93
CA GLN A 77 -9.09 -3.50 31.43
C GLN A 77 -10.48 -3.00 31.08
N LYS A 78 -11.10 -2.17 31.95
CA LYS A 78 -12.40 -1.55 31.67
C LYS A 78 -12.32 -0.56 30.52
N LEU A 79 -11.21 0.19 30.40
CA LEU A 79 -10.99 1.07 29.27
C LEU A 79 -11.01 0.31 27.94
N MET A 80 -10.30 -0.81 27.86
CA MET A 80 -10.27 -1.64 26.64
C MET A 80 -11.65 -2.24 26.34
N GLU A 81 -12.40 -2.65 27.37
CA GLU A 81 -13.76 -3.19 27.20
C GLU A 81 -14.73 -2.13 26.65
N GLU A 82 -14.72 -0.92 27.21
CA GLU A 82 -15.56 0.19 26.74
C GLU A 82 -15.15 0.68 25.35
N GLN A 83 -13.86 0.72 25.05
CA GLN A 83 -13.39 1.00 23.69
C GLN A 83 -13.86 -0.06 22.68
N ARG A 84 -13.84 -1.34 23.06
CA ARG A 84 -14.39 -2.43 22.23
C ARG A 84 -15.89 -2.30 21.99
N LYS A 85 -16.67 -1.93 23.03
CA LYS A 85 -18.14 -1.68 22.90
C LYS A 85 -18.42 -0.55 21.90
N LEU A 86 -17.54 0.44 21.81
CA LEU A 86 -17.61 1.51 20.80
C LEU A 86 -17.17 1.05 19.40
N GLY A 87 -16.72 -0.19 19.24
CA GLY A 87 -16.17 -0.68 17.97
C GLY A 87 -14.77 -0.14 17.65
N PHE A 88 -14.06 0.40 18.66
CA PHE A 88 -12.69 0.85 18.49
C PHE A 88 -11.75 -0.36 18.43
N SER A 89 -10.97 -0.43 17.34
CA SER A 89 -9.88 -1.39 17.21
C SER A 89 -8.57 -0.66 16.94
N PRO A 90 -7.56 -0.77 17.81
CA PRO A 90 -6.27 -0.11 17.60
C PRO A 90 -5.57 -0.61 16.30
N LEU A 91 -5.91 -1.81 15.83
CA LEU A 91 -5.36 -2.41 14.62
C LEU A 91 -5.93 -1.82 13.33
N SER A 92 -7.07 -1.12 13.36
CA SER A 92 -7.68 -0.57 12.15
C SER A 92 -6.84 0.55 11.50
N GLY A 93 -5.97 1.21 12.26
CA GLY A 93 -5.03 2.20 11.72
C GLY A 93 -3.87 1.59 10.91
N CYS A 94 -3.42 0.38 11.24
CA CYS A 94 -2.33 -0.31 10.53
C CYS A 94 -2.84 -1.32 9.48
N LEU A 95 -4.14 -1.55 9.37
CA LEU A 95 -4.74 -2.49 8.43
C LEU A 95 -4.35 -2.22 6.95
N PRO A 96 -4.28 -0.96 6.48
CA PRO A 96 -3.79 -0.68 5.13
C PRO A 96 -2.37 -1.21 4.89
N LEU A 97 -1.49 -1.08 5.88
CA LEU A 97 -0.12 -1.56 5.81
C LEU A 97 -0.07 -3.09 5.73
N LEU A 98 -0.86 -3.78 6.54
CA LEU A 98 -0.92 -5.25 6.54
C LEU A 98 -1.36 -5.83 5.19
N ILE A 99 -2.27 -5.16 4.48
CA ILE A 99 -2.72 -5.57 3.15
C ILE A 99 -1.68 -5.22 2.08
N GLN A 100 -0.99 -4.09 2.26
CA GLN A 100 0.02 -3.63 1.32
C GLN A 100 1.26 -4.52 1.33
N PHE A 101 1.66 -5.12 2.47
CA PHE A 101 2.86 -5.94 2.60
C PHE A 101 2.89 -7.16 1.66
N PRO A 102 1.85 -7.99 1.60
CA PRO A 102 1.84 -9.12 0.67
C PRO A 102 1.98 -8.70 -0.79
N VAL A 103 1.32 -7.60 -1.18
CA VAL A 103 1.42 -7.06 -2.54
C VAL A 103 2.83 -6.54 -2.82
N LEU A 104 3.44 -5.84 -1.85
CA LEU A 104 4.79 -5.31 -1.98
C LEU A 104 5.82 -6.43 -2.14
N ILE A 105 5.78 -7.44 -1.27
CA ILE A 105 6.71 -8.58 -1.31
C ILE A 105 6.49 -9.38 -2.61
N GLY A 106 5.24 -9.63 -2.96
CA GLY A 106 4.90 -10.37 -4.18
C GLY A 106 5.38 -9.65 -5.44
N LEU A 107 5.23 -8.32 -5.50
CA LEU A 107 5.69 -7.55 -6.64
C LEU A 107 7.22 -7.42 -6.68
N TYR A 108 7.87 -7.26 -5.53
CA TYR A 108 9.32 -7.32 -5.43
C TYR A 108 9.86 -8.64 -6.00
N ASN A 109 9.27 -9.77 -5.57
CA ASN A 109 9.65 -11.09 -6.06
C ASN A 109 9.32 -11.25 -7.56
N ALA A 110 8.17 -10.75 -8.02
CA ALA A 110 7.78 -10.81 -9.42
C ALA A 110 8.76 -10.02 -10.32
N ILE A 111 9.18 -8.83 -9.91
CA ILE A 111 10.14 -8.01 -10.64
C ILE A 111 11.51 -8.69 -10.65
N THR A 112 12.02 -9.10 -9.51
CA THR A 112 13.35 -9.71 -9.39
C THR A 112 13.45 -11.07 -10.10
N ARG A 113 12.40 -11.89 -10.02
CA ARG A 113 12.32 -13.17 -10.76
C ARG A 113 12.21 -12.96 -12.27
N SER A 114 11.40 -11.98 -12.72
CA SER A 114 11.22 -11.69 -14.16
C SER A 114 12.49 -11.14 -14.80
N LEU A 115 13.26 -10.34 -14.07
CA LEU A 115 14.54 -9.78 -14.52
C LEU A 115 15.71 -10.73 -14.25
N ALA A 116 15.48 -12.04 -14.31
CA ALA A 116 16.45 -13.07 -14.09
C ALA A 116 17.63 -12.96 -15.09
N VAL A 117 18.85 -12.71 -14.59
CA VAL A 117 20.06 -12.50 -15.41
C VAL A 117 20.95 -13.74 -15.45
N THR A 118 20.76 -14.71 -14.57
CA THR A 118 21.59 -15.91 -14.51
C THR A 118 20.83 -17.14 -15.04
N PRO A 119 21.55 -18.14 -15.62
CA PRO A 119 20.90 -19.37 -16.06
C PRO A 119 20.11 -20.09 -14.97
N MET A 120 20.59 -20.02 -13.72
CA MET A 120 19.91 -20.63 -12.58
C MET A 120 18.59 -19.91 -12.23
N SER A 121 18.59 -18.57 -12.29
CA SER A 121 17.38 -17.78 -12.06
C SER A 121 16.34 -17.94 -13.18
N LEU A 122 16.79 -18.16 -14.43
CA LEU A 122 15.90 -18.52 -15.55
C LEU A 122 15.25 -19.90 -15.37
N LEU A 123 16.01 -20.88 -14.89
CA LEU A 123 15.45 -22.21 -14.56
C LEU A 123 14.45 -22.13 -13.41
N ASP A 124 14.72 -21.32 -12.41
CA ASP A 124 13.81 -21.10 -11.29
C ASP A 124 12.53 -20.39 -11.75
N LEU A 125 12.64 -19.35 -12.57
CA LEU A 125 11.49 -18.70 -13.20
C LEU A 125 10.63 -19.71 -13.97
N GLY A 126 11.26 -20.58 -14.76
CA GLY A 126 10.55 -21.60 -15.55
C GLY A 126 9.68 -22.55 -14.71
N LYS A 127 10.03 -22.81 -13.44
CA LYS A 127 9.23 -23.64 -12.54
C LYS A 127 7.96 -22.96 -12.03
N HIS A 128 7.95 -21.61 -12.01
CA HIS A 128 6.87 -20.82 -11.45
C HIS A 128 5.93 -20.23 -12.51
N VAL A 129 6.26 -20.44 -13.77
CA VAL A 129 5.48 -19.96 -14.89
C VAL A 129 4.36 -20.95 -15.24
N TYR A 130 3.17 -20.40 -15.52
CA TYR A 130 2.01 -21.19 -15.89
C TYR A 130 2.15 -21.71 -17.34
N SER A 131 1.79 -22.97 -17.55
CA SER A 131 1.91 -23.66 -18.85
C SER A 131 1.07 -23.05 -19.98
N PHE A 132 0.03 -22.29 -19.65
CA PHE A 132 -0.82 -21.60 -20.64
C PHE A 132 -0.23 -20.29 -21.16
N LEU A 133 0.83 -19.77 -20.54
CA LEU A 133 1.50 -18.56 -21.02
C LEU A 133 2.28 -18.88 -22.31
N PRO A 134 2.14 -18.04 -23.35
CA PRO A 134 2.88 -18.23 -24.58
C PRO A 134 4.38 -18.18 -24.31
N ASN A 135 5.09 -19.06 -24.94
CA ASN A 135 6.54 -19.31 -24.97
C ASN A 135 7.37 -18.21 -24.28
N ILE A 136 7.62 -18.31 -22.96
CA ILE A 136 8.38 -17.34 -22.19
C ILE A 136 9.82 -17.25 -22.68
N SER A 137 10.36 -18.34 -23.24
CA SER A 137 11.68 -18.32 -23.88
C SER A 137 11.78 -17.29 -24.99
N SER A 138 10.67 -16.96 -25.67
CA SER A 138 10.65 -15.90 -26.71
C SER A 138 10.60 -14.48 -26.13
N LEU A 139 10.25 -14.32 -24.86
CA LEU A 139 10.23 -13.04 -24.15
C LEU A 139 11.58 -12.72 -23.50
N MET A 140 12.46 -13.71 -23.38
CA MET A 140 13.77 -13.54 -22.76
C MET A 140 14.86 -13.15 -23.80
N PRO A 141 15.82 -12.34 -23.43
CA PRO A 141 15.94 -11.58 -22.18
C PRO A 141 14.93 -10.44 -22.09
N ILE A 142 14.42 -10.19 -20.88
CA ILE A 142 13.53 -9.04 -20.65
C ILE A 142 14.37 -7.77 -20.65
N ASP A 143 13.94 -6.77 -21.42
CA ASP A 143 14.55 -5.45 -21.40
C ASP A 143 14.18 -4.72 -20.10
N SER A 144 15.18 -4.61 -19.21
CA SER A 144 15.04 -3.95 -17.91
C SER A 144 15.31 -2.44 -18.00
N LYS A 145 15.78 -1.93 -19.15
CA LYS A 145 16.18 -0.53 -19.28
C LYS A 145 14.98 0.36 -19.54
N PHE A 146 14.92 1.44 -18.78
CA PHE A 146 13.95 2.51 -19.00
C PHE A 146 14.59 3.87 -18.76
N LEU A 147 14.72 4.67 -19.82
CA LEU A 147 15.41 5.97 -19.82
C LEU A 147 16.85 5.81 -19.28
N ILE A 148 17.10 6.31 -18.09
CA ILE A 148 18.41 6.29 -17.41
C ILE A 148 18.49 5.16 -16.36
N TRP A 149 17.41 4.44 -16.10
CA TRP A 149 17.34 3.43 -15.05
C TRP A 149 17.36 2.00 -15.58
N ASP A 150 17.96 1.12 -14.79
CA ASP A 150 17.74 -0.32 -14.87
C ASP A 150 16.70 -0.72 -13.82
N LEU A 151 15.56 -1.23 -14.26
CA LEU A 151 14.42 -1.53 -13.38
C LEU A 151 14.69 -2.64 -12.38
N GLY A 152 15.70 -3.49 -12.65
CA GLY A 152 16.14 -4.58 -11.78
C GLY A 152 17.17 -4.16 -10.73
N GLN A 153 17.72 -2.95 -10.83
CA GLN A 153 18.77 -2.45 -9.97
C GLN A 153 18.27 -1.28 -9.12
N PRO A 154 18.94 -1.00 -7.98
CA PRO A 154 18.70 0.22 -7.23
C PRO A 154 18.99 1.48 -8.07
N ASP A 155 18.36 2.60 -7.71
CA ASP A 155 18.52 3.86 -8.41
C ASP A 155 19.93 4.45 -8.23
N THR A 156 20.69 4.46 -9.30
CA THR A 156 22.03 5.05 -9.39
C THR A 156 22.03 6.43 -10.08
N ALA A 157 20.86 6.93 -10.48
CA ALA A 157 20.69 8.27 -11.04
C ALA A 157 20.68 9.31 -9.94
N TYR A 158 21.86 9.74 -9.51
CA TYR A 158 22.00 10.68 -8.40
C TYR A 158 21.52 12.08 -8.77
N LEU A 159 20.66 12.65 -7.93
CA LEU A 159 20.16 14.02 -8.07
C LEU A 159 21.29 15.05 -7.83
N ILE A 160 22.24 14.71 -6.96
CA ILE A 160 23.36 15.56 -6.59
C ILE A 160 24.66 14.76 -6.80
N PRO A 161 25.64 15.25 -7.58
CA PRO A 161 26.86 14.50 -7.92
C PRO A 161 27.68 14.02 -6.70
N PHE A 162 27.58 14.72 -5.57
CA PHE A 162 28.34 14.41 -4.35
C PHE A 162 27.54 13.61 -3.33
N LEU A 163 26.23 13.42 -3.55
CA LEU A 163 25.35 12.72 -2.62
C LEU A 163 24.68 11.55 -3.35
N PRO A 164 24.92 10.29 -2.94
CA PRO A 164 24.37 9.12 -3.60
C PRO A 164 22.86 8.97 -3.28
N ILE A 165 22.10 10.01 -3.60
CA ILE A 165 20.64 10.06 -3.38
C ILE A 165 19.97 9.92 -4.74
N GLY A 166 19.35 8.75 -4.96
CA GLY A 166 18.61 8.46 -6.17
C GLY A 166 17.34 9.31 -6.31
N ILE A 167 16.92 9.55 -7.54
CA ILE A 167 15.71 10.34 -7.86
C ILE A 167 14.45 9.63 -7.38
N ILE A 168 14.37 8.31 -7.62
CA ILE A 168 13.18 7.51 -7.29
C ILE A 168 12.91 7.46 -5.78
N PRO A 169 13.88 7.20 -4.89
CA PRO A 169 13.66 7.27 -3.44
C PRO A 169 13.08 8.61 -2.98
N ILE A 170 13.60 9.74 -3.51
CA ILE A 170 13.08 11.07 -3.17
C ILE A 170 11.63 11.23 -3.60
N LEU A 171 11.31 10.86 -4.84
CA LEU A 171 9.94 10.91 -5.35
C LEU A 171 8.99 10.01 -4.53
N VAL A 172 9.47 8.85 -4.09
CA VAL A 172 8.71 7.95 -3.21
C VAL A 172 8.44 8.63 -1.86
N ILE A 173 9.44 9.27 -1.24
CA ILE A 173 9.25 10.02 0.02
C ILE A 173 8.18 11.09 -0.15
N LEU A 174 8.32 11.93 -1.18
CA LEU A 174 7.42 13.06 -1.44
C LEU A 174 5.98 12.61 -1.71
N THR A 175 5.81 11.62 -2.58
CA THR A 175 4.48 11.13 -2.94
C THR A 175 3.83 10.35 -1.80
N THR A 176 4.60 9.60 -1.00
CA THR A 176 4.10 8.91 0.19
C THR A 176 3.67 9.90 1.25
N TYR A 177 4.48 10.95 1.50
CA TYR A 177 4.12 12.03 2.42
C TYR A 177 2.83 12.73 1.99
N LEU A 178 2.71 13.10 0.71
CA LEU A 178 1.52 13.75 0.17
C LEU A 178 0.28 12.85 0.30
N SER A 179 0.40 11.58 -0.06
CA SER A 179 -0.68 10.61 0.05
C SER A 179 -1.12 10.42 1.50
N ASN A 180 -0.18 10.24 2.43
CA ASN A 180 -0.48 10.09 3.85
C ASN A 180 -1.15 11.35 4.43
N ARG A 181 -0.65 12.53 4.10
CA ARG A 181 -1.22 13.80 4.56
C ARG A 181 -2.68 13.99 4.13
N LEU A 182 -3.02 13.56 2.92
CA LEU A 182 -4.39 13.64 2.42
C LEU A 182 -5.31 12.60 3.04
N MET A 183 -4.79 11.40 3.31
CA MET A 183 -5.59 10.27 3.79
C MET A 183 -5.70 10.19 5.31
N THR A 184 -4.78 10.81 6.06
CA THR A 184 -4.81 10.79 7.53
C THR A 184 -5.78 11.84 8.03
N PRO A 185 -6.84 11.45 8.76
CA PRO A 185 -7.76 12.43 9.34
C PRO A 185 -7.09 13.23 10.45
N PRO A 186 -7.44 14.51 10.62
CA PRO A 186 -6.94 15.32 11.73
C PRO A 186 -7.40 14.74 13.06
N SER A 187 -6.49 14.67 14.04
CA SER A 187 -6.79 14.27 15.41
C SER A 187 -7.03 15.49 16.29
N THR A 188 -8.03 15.43 17.13
CA THR A 188 -8.31 16.49 18.14
C THR A 188 -7.58 16.24 19.46
N ASP A 189 -7.14 15.01 19.70
CA ASP A 189 -6.37 14.63 20.88
C ASP A 189 -4.87 14.86 20.66
N PRO A 190 -4.15 15.57 21.58
CA PRO A 190 -2.73 15.89 21.44
C PRO A 190 -1.83 14.66 21.28
N GLN A 191 -2.09 13.57 22.02
CA GLN A 191 -1.31 12.34 21.96
C GLN A 191 -1.50 11.62 20.60
N SER A 192 -2.73 11.52 20.14
CA SER A 192 -3.05 10.94 18.83
C SER A 192 -2.55 11.82 17.68
N ALA A 193 -2.57 13.15 17.86
CA ALA A 193 -2.02 14.10 16.90
C ALA A 193 -0.49 13.94 16.76
N GLN A 194 0.22 13.81 17.89
CA GLN A 194 1.66 13.57 17.87
C GLN A 194 2.02 12.23 17.23
N MET A 195 1.27 11.16 17.53
CA MET A 195 1.46 9.85 16.91
C MET A 195 1.20 9.90 15.39
N ASN A 196 0.13 10.56 14.97
CA ASN A 196 -0.18 10.76 13.56
C ASN A 196 0.91 11.57 12.85
N GLN A 197 1.42 12.64 13.48
CA GLN A 197 2.51 13.44 12.95
C GLN A 197 3.80 12.62 12.81
N THR A 198 4.15 11.81 13.81
CA THR A 198 5.31 10.92 13.76
C THR A 198 5.15 9.91 12.62
N MET A 199 4.01 9.25 12.51
CA MET A 199 3.75 8.32 11.40
C MET A 199 3.79 9.02 10.03
N GLN A 200 3.31 10.24 9.94
CA GLN A 200 3.26 11.02 8.69
C GLN A 200 4.65 11.32 8.12
N TRP A 201 5.68 11.46 8.98
CA TRP A 201 7.07 11.69 8.57
C TRP A 201 7.90 10.42 8.57
N MET A 202 7.77 9.58 9.60
CA MET A 202 8.57 8.37 9.76
C MET A 202 8.31 7.34 8.64
N MET A 203 7.04 7.16 8.26
CA MET A 203 6.68 6.18 7.25
C MET A 203 7.24 6.52 5.85
N PRO A 204 7.09 7.73 5.30
CA PRO A 204 7.72 8.12 4.04
C PRO A 204 9.24 7.97 4.04
N ILE A 205 9.90 8.39 5.14
CA ILE A 205 11.35 8.28 5.27
C ILE A 205 11.78 6.81 5.27
N MET A 206 11.13 5.97 6.07
CA MET A 206 11.43 4.54 6.15
C MET A 206 11.29 3.85 4.78
N PHE A 207 10.19 4.11 4.06
CA PHE A 207 10.00 3.55 2.72
C PHE A 207 10.97 4.13 1.70
N GLY A 208 11.28 5.42 1.78
CA GLY A 208 12.30 6.03 0.94
C GLY A 208 13.68 5.42 1.17
N MET A 209 14.06 5.19 2.44
CA MET A 209 15.30 4.50 2.78
C MET A 209 15.35 3.08 2.23
N PHE A 210 14.24 2.34 2.31
CA PHE A 210 14.14 1.01 1.70
C PHE A 210 14.35 1.08 0.18
N MET A 211 13.84 2.11 -0.50
CA MET A 211 14.00 2.28 -1.94
C MET A 211 15.43 2.54 -2.41
N PHE A 212 16.38 2.91 -1.52
CA PHE A 212 17.80 2.99 -1.88
C PHE A 212 18.42 1.63 -2.21
N THR A 213 17.85 0.56 -1.67
CA THR A 213 18.33 -0.81 -1.89
C THR A 213 17.39 -1.64 -2.77
N ALA A 214 16.18 -1.16 -2.98
CA ALA A 214 15.17 -1.85 -3.77
C ALA A 214 15.32 -1.55 -5.27
N PRO A 215 14.89 -2.48 -6.15
CA PRO A 215 14.87 -2.26 -7.58
C PRO A 215 14.02 -1.05 -7.97
N VAL A 216 14.47 -0.25 -8.94
CA VAL A 216 13.75 0.93 -9.45
C VAL A 216 12.33 0.57 -9.92
N GLY A 217 12.12 -0.61 -10.48
CA GLY A 217 10.79 -1.08 -10.89
C GLY A 217 9.78 -1.10 -9.74
N LEU A 218 10.22 -1.43 -8.52
CA LEU A 218 9.39 -1.35 -7.31
C LEU A 218 9.08 0.11 -6.94
N GLY A 219 10.04 1.01 -7.13
CA GLY A 219 9.84 2.45 -6.95
C GLY A 219 8.75 3.01 -7.88
N PHE A 220 8.75 2.62 -9.16
CA PHE A 220 7.68 2.99 -10.09
C PHE A 220 6.31 2.48 -9.64
N TYR A 221 6.23 1.22 -9.20
CA TYR A 221 5.00 0.71 -8.60
C TYR A 221 4.53 1.61 -7.44
N TRP A 222 5.45 1.97 -6.53
CA TRP A 222 5.12 2.77 -5.37
C TRP A 222 4.62 4.17 -5.73
N LEU A 223 5.30 4.83 -6.68
CA LEU A 223 4.90 6.14 -7.19
C LEU A 223 3.48 6.13 -7.76
N VAL A 224 3.21 5.19 -8.66
CA VAL A 224 1.88 5.06 -9.28
C VAL A 224 0.83 4.68 -8.25
N SER A 225 1.16 3.80 -7.32
CA SER A 225 0.30 3.41 -6.20
C SER A 225 -0.10 4.62 -5.34
N ASN A 226 0.84 5.51 -5.02
CA ASN A 226 0.58 6.74 -4.27
C ASN A 226 -0.29 7.71 -5.08
N LEU A 227 0.03 7.95 -6.35
CA LEU A 227 -0.74 8.82 -7.23
C LEU A 227 -2.18 8.34 -7.40
N MET A 228 -2.36 7.03 -7.60
CA MET A 228 -3.70 6.43 -7.65
C MET A 228 -4.43 6.57 -6.31
N GLY A 229 -3.74 6.42 -5.18
CA GLY A 229 -4.30 6.65 -3.85
C GLY A 229 -4.82 8.08 -3.68
N VAL A 230 -4.04 9.06 -4.12
CA VAL A 230 -4.47 10.49 -4.16
C VAL A 230 -5.70 10.66 -5.06
N GLY A 231 -5.68 10.09 -6.27
CA GLY A 231 -6.83 10.11 -7.18
C GLY A 231 -8.09 9.49 -6.56
N GLN A 232 -7.94 8.31 -5.94
CA GLN A 232 -9.03 7.63 -5.23
C GLN A 232 -9.60 8.49 -4.09
N TYR A 233 -8.74 9.17 -3.32
CA TYR A 233 -9.19 10.07 -2.26
C TYR A 233 -10.12 11.16 -2.82
N TYR A 234 -9.72 11.83 -3.91
CA TYR A 234 -10.56 12.87 -4.51
C TYR A 234 -11.87 12.34 -5.09
N LEU A 235 -11.85 11.18 -5.74
CA LEU A 235 -13.05 10.52 -6.26
C LEU A 235 -14.03 10.11 -5.15
N LEU A 236 -13.50 9.68 -4.01
CA LEU A 236 -14.31 9.19 -2.88
C LEU A 236 -14.63 10.28 -1.86
N LYS A 237 -14.02 11.47 -1.99
CA LYS A 237 -14.22 12.60 -1.08
C LYS A 237 -15.68 12.91 -0.75
N PRO A 238 -16.64 12.96 -1.72
CA PRO A 238 -18.04 13.21 -1.39
C PRO A 238 -18.63 12.16 -0.44
N ARG A 239 -18.31 10.87 -0.66
CA ARG A 239 -18.78 9.77 0.19
C ARG A 239 -18.11 9.79 1.57
N ILE A 240 -16.84 10.15 1.63
CA ILE A 240 -16.07 10.31 2.86
C ILE A 240 -16.65 11.48 3.68
N ASP A 241 -16.95 12.61 3.05
CA ASP A 241 -17.51 13.78 3.72
C ASP A 241 -18.95 13.53 4.22
N HIS A 242 -19.75 12.78 3.49
CA HIS A 242 -21.05 12.31 3.95
C HIS A 242 -20.91 11.42 5.20
N ALA A 243 -20.01 10.45 5.18
CA ALA A 243 -19.74 9.62 6.33
C ALA A 243 -19.25 10.44 7.53
N LYS A 244 -18.33 11.39 7.32
CA LYS A 244 -17.87 12.30 8.39
C LYS A 244 -19.03 13.05 9.05
N ARG A 245 -19.95 13.62 8.27
CA ARG A 245 -21.13 14.33 8.80
C ARG A 245 -22.02 13.40 9.62
N GLN A 246 -22.26 12.19 9.15
CA GLN A 246 -23.07 11.19 9.85
C GLN A 246 -22.51 10.78 11.22
N TYR A 247 -21.17 10.69 11.34
CA TYR A 247 -20.50 10.31 12.58
C TYR A 247 -20.11 11.49 13.48
N ALA A 248 -20.03 12.71 12.93
CA ALA A 248 -19.74 13.92 13.69
C ALA A 248 -20.99 14.52 14.37
N LEU A 249 -22.19 14.13 13.96
CA LEU A 249 -23.41 14.53 14.66
C LEU A 249 -23.41 13.87 16.05
N PRO A 250 -23.50 14.64 17.15
CA PRO A 250 -23.73 14.04 18.47
C PRO A 250 -25.06 13.28 18.39
N ASN A 251 -25.03 12.00 18.74
CA ASN A 251 -26.27 11.25 18.99
C ASN A 251 -27.03 11.93 20.14
N ALA A 252 -27.83 12.92 19.82
CA ALA A 252 -28.90 13.38 20.66
C ALA A 252 -29.93 12.26 20.70
N GLY A 253 -29.85 11.40 21.76
CA GLY A 253 -30.86 10.45 22.13
C GLY A 253 -31.27 9.43 21.08
N GLY A 254 -30.91 8.17 21.29
CA GLY A 254 -31.56 7.07 20.61
C GLY A 254 -30.60 5.96 20.19
N THR A 255 -30.78 4.85 20.81
CA THR A 255 -30.32 3.51 20.41
C THR A 255 -30.44 3.31 18.89
N ALA A 256 -29.35 3.46 18.18
CA ALA A 256 -29.32 3.09 16.78
C ALA A 256 -29.22 1.56 16.69
N ALA A 257 -30.34 0.96 16.31
CA ALA A 257 -30.42 -0.42 15.86
C ALA A 257 -29.34 -0.64 14.78
N VAL A 258 -28.50 -1.63 15.01
CA VAL A 258 -27.60 -2.19 14.01
C VAL A 258 -28.50 -2.81 12.93
N SER A 259 -28.80 -2.06 11.89
CA SER A 259 -29.38 -2.61 10.68
C SER A 259 -28.25 -3.28 9.89
N ASN A 260 -28.16 -4.59 10.05
CA ASN A 260 -27.53 -5.48 9.08
C ASN A 260 -28.28 -5.37 7.76
N SER A 261 -27.66 -4.76 6.76
CA SER A 261 -28.03 -4.98 5.36
C SER A 261 -26.82 -4.73 4.47
N VAL A 262 -26.29 -5.87 3.97
CA VAL A 262 -25.54 -6.16 2.75
C VAL A 262 -24.27 -5.35 2.50
#